data_e84f6923706934f0f1976162f265bc3e
#
_entry.id   e84f6923706934f0f1976162f265bc3e
#
_cell.length_a   1.000
_cell.length_b   1.000
_cell.length_c   1.000
_cell.angle_alpha   90.00
_cell.angle_beta   90.00
_cell.angle_gamma   90.00
#
_symmetry.space_group_name_H-M   'P 1'
#
loop_
_entity.id
_entity.type
_entity.pdbx_description
1 polymer ?
#
loop_
_entity_poly.entity_id
_entity_poly.type
_entity_poly.pdbx_seq_one_letter_code
_entity_poly.pdbx_strand_id
1 'polypeptide(L)'
;MIYNLNGTYESPLYKKNTHICLYHNNLFEDYPPHWHMPIELVMPIENSYTIIANDQTYEIQPYDILFIGSGVIHSTISPENGQRYFLQIDVSRLKNITGINSILSFIGKSRLFTPDNSPNIHRKLVKLFEEICDEYGTSEDFGSMYLNDDVASSKYDTTDIDEISSTTLCEPIIYAKLLTMLTLIGRNHLDSIESSTISPVKKMEYAGKLMAVCRYIDEHFTEDITLEEVAEKAGFSKFHFSRLFKQFTNDSFYKYVNQQRMAYAEELLSNPDLSITQIGIQCGYSSTSSFIRMFKQFQNCTPTDFRKLREQYSFRSGQRLPTTLSEEQTEN
;
A
#
# COMPACT_ATOMS: atom_id res chain seq x y z
N MET A 1 26.25 3.52 1.20
CA MET A 1 25.20 3.92 0.21
C MET A 1 24.14 2.84 0.28
N ILE A 2 22.89 3.17 0.53
CA ILE A 2 21.82 2.16 0.66
C ILE A 2 21.53 1.65 -0.76
N TYR A 3 21.68 0.34 -0.97
CA TYR A 3 21.73 -0.27 -2.30
C TYR A 3 20.44 -0.11 -3.12
N ASN A 4 19.28 -0.18 -2.47
CA ASN A 4 17.96 -0.09 -3.11
C ASN A 4 17.36 1.32 -3.12
N LEU A 5 18.12 2.33 -2.63
CA LEU A 5 17.67 3.71 -2.55
C LEU A 5 18.19 4.54 -3.74
N ASN A 6 17.28 5.06 -4.56
CA ASN A 6 17.59 5.96 -5.66
C ASN A 6 17.02 7.35 -5.36
N GLY A 7 17.86 8.27 -4.87
CA GLY A 7 17.38 9.52 -4.29
C GLY A 7 16.55 9.25 -3.05
N THR A 8 15.25 9.58 -3.08
CA THR A 8 14.29 9.28 -2.01
C THR A 8 13.36 8.09 -2.34
N TYR A 9 13.51 7.46 -3.50
CA TYR A 9 12.72 6.28 -3.85
C TYR A 9 13.46 5.00 -3.46
N GLU A 10 12.82 4.18 -2.65
CA GLU A 10 13.29 2.84 -2.31
C GLU A 10 12.64 1.80 -3.23
N SER A 11 13.49 0.98 -3.86
CA SER A 11 13.05 -0.15 -4.66
C SER A 11 12.84 -1.36 -3.73
N PRO A 12 11.61 -1.88 -3.55
CA PRO A 12 11.38 -3.06 -2.71
C PRO A 12 12.13 -4.29 -3.25
N LEU A 13 12.76 -5.03 -2.36
CA LEU A 13 13.46 -6.27 -2.69
C LEU A 13 12.55 -7.46 -2.37
N TYR A 14 11.59 -7.73 -3.25
CA TYR A 14 10.65 -8.83 -3.06
C TYR A 14 11.34 -10.19 -3.07
N LYS A 15 10.90 -11.10 -2.20
CA LYS A 15 11.27 -12.52 -2.27
C LYS A 15 10.90 -13.04 -3.66
N LYS A 16 11.81 -13.84 -4.26
CA LYS A 16 11.63 -14.42 -5.60
C LYS A 16 10.21 -15.00 -5.77
N ASN A 17 9.56 -14.66 -6.87
CA ASN A 17 8.19 -15.04 -7.20
C ASN A 17 7.09 -14.54 -6.24
N THR A 18 7.36 -13.54 -5.41
CA THR A 18 6.36 -12.91 -4.55
C THR A 18 6.32 -11.40 -4.74
N HIS A 19 5.32 -10.73 -4.12
CA HIS A 19 5.21 -9.26 -4.04
C HIS A 19 5.25 -8.82 -2.58
N ILE A 20 6.06 -9.55 -1.79
CA ILE A 20 6.20 -9.38 -0.36
C ILE A 20 7.69 -9.31 -0.03
N CYS A 21 8.05 -8.38 0.83
CA CYS A 21 9.37 -8.26 1.39
C CYS A 21 9.25 -8.15 2.90
N LEU A 22 9.94 -9.02 3.62
CA LEU A 22 10.03 -8.98 5.07
C LEU A 22 11.49 -8.82 5.47
N TYR A 23 11.78 -7.78 6.23
CA TYR A 23 13.08 -7.56 6.84
C TYR A 23 12.98 -7.79 8.35
N HIS A 24 13.80 -8.68 8.86
CA HIS A 24 14.13 -8.74 10.28
C HIS A 24 15.41 -7.94 10.50
N ASN A 25 15.27 -6.74 11.03
CA ASN A 25 16.36 -5.79 11.11
C ASN A 25 16.83 -5.64 12.56
N ASN A 26 18.12 -5.86 12.79
CA ASN A 26 18.84 -5.67 14.04
C ASN A 26 19.95 -4.60 13.93
N LEU A 27 19.97 -3.84 12.83
CA LEU A 27 20.95 -2.78 12.61
C LEU A 27 20.57 -1.53 13.41
N PHE A 28 21.59 -0.80 13.83
CA PHE A 28 21.45 0.40 14.67
C PHE A 28 21.46 1.70 13.86
N GLU A 29 21.52 1.60 12.54
CA GLU A 29 21.60 2.76 11.66
C GLU A 29 20.21 3.37 11.42
N ASP A 30 20.20 4.69 11.44
CA ASP A 30 19.04 5.45 11.01
C ASP A 30 18.79 5.22 9.52
N TYR A 31 17.52 5.17 9.14
CA TYR A 31 17.15 5.08 7.74
C TYR A 31 16.65 6.43 7.24
N PRO A 32 17.24 7.00 6.18
CA PRO A 32 16.93 8.35 5.71
C PRO A 32 15.52 8.46 5.14
N PRO A 33 14.99 9.70 4.95
CA PRO A 33 13.70 9.92 4.33
C PRO A 33 13.62 9.26 2.95
N HIS A 34 12.65 8.36 2.80
CA HIS A 34 12.40 7.60 1.57
C HIS A 34 10.90 7.31 1.42
N TRP A 35 10.53 6.78 0.26
CA TRP A 35 9.18 6.31 -0.04
C TRP A 35 9.22 5.13 -1.00
N HIS A 36 8.21 4.30 -0.97
CA HIS A 36 8.03 3.14 -1.84
C HIS A 36 6.54 2.88 -2.14
N MET A 37 6.26 2.04 -3.12
CA MET A 37 4.90 1.73 -3.55
C MET A 37 4.14 0.73 -2.67
N PRO A 38 4.76 -0.33 -2.14
CA PRO A 38 4.10 -1.21 -1.18
C PRO A 38 3.61 -0.44 0.04
N ILE A 39 2.57 -0.97 0.70
CA ILE A 39 2.33 -0.61 2.10
C ILE A 39 3.43 -1.20 2.97
N GLU A 40 3.71 -0.56 4.09
CA GLU A 40 4.65 -1.08 5.06
C GLU A 40 4.01 -1.22 6.43
N LEU A 41 4.29 -2.33 7.09
CA LEU A 41 3.95 -2.57 8.49
C LEU A 41 5.26 -2.70 9.26
N VAL A 42 5.43 -1.88 10.30
CA VAL A 42 6.60 -1.92 11.17
C VAL A 42 6.18 -2.39 12.55
N MET A 43 6.92 -3.38 13.09
CA MET A 43 6.72 -3.89 14.43
C MET A 43 8.06 -4.08 15.14
N PRO A 44 8.42 -3.23 16.11
CA PRO A 44 9.55 -3.48 17.00
C PRO A 44 9.33 -4.74 17.83
N ILE A 45 10.40 -5.48 18.09
CA ILE A 45 10.43 -6.63 19.00
C ILE A 45 11.17 -6.25 20.29
N GLU A 46 12.26 -5.49 20.12
CA GLU A 46 13.09 -5.01 21.22
C GLU A 46 13.35 -3.52 21.07
N ASN A 47 13.23 -2.80 22.17
CA ASN A 47 13.38 -1.36 22.26
C ASN A 47 12.39 -0.55 21.42
N SER A 48 12.29 0.72 21.74
CA SER A 48 11.43 1.66 21.01
C SER A 48 12.16 2.25 19.80
N TYR A 49 11.39 2.55 18.75
CA TYR A 49 11.88 3.21 17.54
C TYR A 49 11.09 4.48 17.29
N THR A 50 11.75 5.49 16.74
CA THR A 50 11.08 6.70 16.26
C THR A 50 10.95 6.64 14.75
N ILE A 51 9.72 6.72 14.25
CA ILE A 51 9.45 6.81 12.80
C ILE A 51 8.76 8.14 12.51
N ILE A 52 9.30 8.87 11.56
CA ILE A 52 8.68 10.09 11.06
C ILE A 52 8.02 9.73 9.73
N ALA A 53 6.70 9.81 9.66
CA ALA A 53 5.93 9.49 8.46
C ALA A 53 4.87 10.58 8.20
N ASN A 54 4.87 11.16 7.00
CA ASN A 54 3.92 12.20 6.61
C ASN A 54 3.88 13.39 7.61
N ASP A 55 5.06 13.89 7.99
CA ASP A 55 5.27 14.99 8.95
C ASP A 55 4.76 14.70 10.39
N GLN A 56 4.44 13.44 10.69
CA GLN A 56 4.05 13.00 12.02
C GLN A 56 5.12 12.09 12.60
N THR A 57 5.51 12.35 13.86
CA THR A 57 6.46 11.53 14.61
C THR A 57 5.71 10.47 15.39
N TYR A 58 6.15 9.23 15.29
CA TYR A 58 5.63 8.06 16.01
C TYR A 58 6.74 7.48 16.89
N GLU A 59 6.49 7.41 18.19
CA GLU A 59 7.28 6.60 19.14
C GLU A 59 6.63 5.23 19.21
N ILE A 60 7.31 4.20 18.67
CA ILE A 60 6.75 2.87 18.54
C ILE A 60 7.40 1.96 19.57
N GLN A 61 6.58 1.41 20.47
CA GLN A 61 7.01 0.50 21.51
C GLN A 61 7.08 -0.96 20.97
N PRO A 62 7.79 -1.88 21.66
CA PRO A 62 7.74 -3.30 21.31
C PRO A 62 6.32 -3.81 21.16
N TYR A 63 6.07 -4.51 20.05
CA TYR A 63 4.77 -5.06 19.60
C TYR A 63 3.70 -4.04 19.22
N ASP A 64 3.97 -2.74 19.23
CA ASP A 64 3.13 -1.79 18.50
C ASP A 64 3.25 -2.03 16.99
N ILE A 65 2.20 -1.76 16.24
CA ILE A 65 2.22 -1.90 14.78
C ILE A 65 1.97 -0.54 14.14
N LEU A 66 2.95 -0.03 13.41
CA LEU A 66 2.78 1.14 12.55
C LEU A 66 2.47 0.69 11.12
N PHE A 67 1.35 1.14 10.60
CA PHE A 67 0.99 1.05 9.20
C PHE A 67 1.47 2.30 8.47
N ILE A 68 2.19 2.14 7.36
CA ILE A 68 2.62 3.21 6.45
C ILE A 68 2.03 2.91 5.07
N GLY A 69 1.28 3.86 4.52
CA GLY A 69 0.61 3.73 3.23
C GLY A 69 1.56 3.88 2.04
N SER A 70 1.11 3.43 0.88
CA SER A 70 1.82 3.58 -0.40
C SER A 70 2.20 5.05 -0.67
N GLY A 71 3.43 5.28 -1.10
CA GLY A 71 3.94 6.60 -1.48
C GLY A 71 4.19 7.58 -0.32
N VAL A 72 4.05 7.14 0.92
CA VAL A 72 4.30 8.00 2.09
C VAL A 72 5.80 8.15 2.31
N ILE A 73 6.27 9.40 2.36
CA ILE A 73 7.66 9.68 2.76
C ILE A 73 7.80 9.40 4.25
N HIS A 74 8.77 8.58 4.61
CA HIS A 74 9.06 8.22 5.99
C HIS A 74 10.55 7.99 6.23
N SER A 75 10.96 8.07 7.48
CA SER A 75 12.34 7.83 7.94
C SER A 75 12.30 7.16 9.31
N THR A 76 13.35 6.42 9.64
CA THR A 76 13.49 5.74 10.93
C THR A 76 14.70 6.26 11.67
N ILE A 77 14.52 6.56 12.94
CA ILE A 77 15.59 6.82 13.92
C ILE A 77 15.66 5.58 14.81
N SER A 78 16.79 4.90 14.77
CA SER A 78 17.01 3.64 15.47
C SER A 78 17.60 3.86 16.88
N PRO A 79 17.24 3.03 17.86
CA PRO A 79 17.96 3.00 19.15
C PRO A 79 19.37 2.41 18.97
N GLU A 80 20.21 2.51 19.99
CA GLU A 80 21.58 1.95 19.96
C GLU A 80 21.60 0.42 19.79
N ASN A 81 20.51 -0.26 20.12
CA ASN A 81 20.30 -1.69 19.90
C ASN A 81 18.79 -1.98 19.80
N GLY A 82 18.43 -3.14 19.31
CA GLY A 82 17.04 -3.57 19.20
C GLY A 82 16.79 -4.42 17.97
N GLN A 83 15.58 -4.94 17.89
CA GLN A 83 15.11 -5.75 16.77
C GLN A 83 13.74 -5.28 16.33
N ARG A 84 13.50 -5.29 15.02
CA ARG A 84 12.22 -4.91 14.41
C ARG A 84 11.97 -5.65 13.10
N TYR A 85 10.71 -5.81 12.79
CA TYR A 85 10.27 -6.28 11.49
C TYR A 85 9.75 -5.11 10.65
N PHE A 86 10.13 -5.11 9.37
CA PHE A 86 9.51 -4.33 8.31
C PHE A 86 8.89 -5.29 7.31
N LEU A 87 7.59 -5.16 7.09
CA LEU A 87 6.85 -5.98 6.15
C LEU A 87 6.30 -5.08 5.05
N GLN A 88 6.86 -5.17 3.85
CA GLN A 88 6.39 -4.45 2.66
C GLN A 88 5.57 -5.39 1.78
N ILE A 89 4.34 -4.99 1.45
CA ILE A 89 3.41 -5.79 0.64
C ILE A 89 2.78 -4.94 -0.45
N ASP A 90 2.83 -5.44 -1.69
CA ASP A 90 2.09 -4.84 -2.79
C ASP A 90 0.60 -5.17 -2.69
N VAL A 91 -0.19 -4.20 -2.24
CA VAL A 91 -1.65 -4.33 -2.10
C VAL A 91 -2.44 -4.12 -3.38
N SER A 92 -1.79 -3.82 -4.51
CA SER A 92 -2.46 -3.65 -5.81
C SER A 92 -3.25 -4.90 -6.20
N ARG A 93 -2.79 -6.08 -5.80
CA ARG A 93 -3.46 -7.37 -6.00
C ARG A 93 -4.78 -7.52 -5.22
N LEU A 94 -4.98 -6.72 -4.19
CA LEU A 94 -6.19 -6.74 -3.35
C LEU A 94 -7.25 -5.73 -3.81
N LYS A 95 -6.95 -4.86 -4.78
CA LYS A 95 -7.82 -3.76 -5.22
C LYS A 95 -9.20 -4.23 -5.69
N ASN A 96 -9.29 -5.45 -6.26
CA ASN A 96 -10.54 -6.03 -6.72
C ASN A 96 -11.43 -6.62 -5.60
N ILE A 97 -10.93 -6.63 -4.35
CA ILE A 97 -11.71 -7.11 -3.22
C ILE A 97 -12.55 -5.95 -2.69
N THR A 98 -13.87 -6.11 -2.76
CA THR A 98 -14.83 -5.09 -2.31
C THR A 98 -14.53 -4.62 -0.89
N GLY A 99 -14.40 -3.31 -0.71
CA GLY A 99 -14.17 -2.66 0.59
C GLY A 99 -12.70 -2.46 0.97
N ILE A 100 -11.74 -3.08 0.29
CA ILE A 100 -10.30 -2.90 0.61
C ILE A 100 -9.87 -1.45 0.40
N ASN A 101 -10.23 -0.83 -0.71
CA ASN A 101 -9.88 0.57 -0.97
C ASN A 101 -10.43 1.51 0.11
N SER A 102 -11.65 1.25 0.59
CA SER A 102 -12.24 1.99 1.71
C SER A 102 -11.44 1.81 2.99
N ILE A 103 -11.00 0.58 3.30
CA ILE A 103 -10.20 0.28 4.48
C ILE A 103 -8.83 0.98 4.39
N LEU A 104 -8.14 0.88 3.27
CA LEU A 104 -6.86 1.54 3.06
C LEU A 104 -6.99 3.07 3.15
N SER A 105 -8.07 3.64 2.62
CA SER A 105 -8.35 5.08 2.72
C SER A 105 -8.54 5.53 4.17
N PHE A 106 -9.32 4.82 4.99
CA PHE A 106 -9.53 5.28 6.36
C PHE A 106 -8.32 5.03 7.28
N ILE A 107 -7.47 4.02 7.01
CA ILE A 107 -6.18 3.90 7.68
C ILE A 107 -5.36 5.17 7.41
N GLY A 108 -5.51 5.72 6.22
CA GLY A 108 -4.84 6.95 5.80
C GLY A 108 -3.39 6.73 5.40
N LYS A 109 -2.60 7.80 5.49
CA LYS A 109 -1.19 7.75 5.08
C LYS A 109 -0.32 6.97 6.07
N SER A 110 -0.61 7.09 7.37
CA SER A 110 0.09 6.34 8.42
C SER A 110 -0.79 6.21 9.65
N ARG A 111 -0.69 5.09 10.36
CA ARG A 111 -1.49 4.85 11.56
C ARG A 111 -0.81 3.87 12.51
N LEU A 112 -0.69 4.28 13.77
CA LEU A 112 -0.15 3.47 14.85
C LEU A 112 -1.28 2.71 15.57
N PHE A 113 -1.07 1.41 15.79
CA PHE A 113 -1.93 0.52 16.57
C PHE A 113 -1.19 0.07 17.82
N THR A 114 -1.72 0.46 18.98
CA THR A 114 -1.17 0.15 20.30
C THR A 114 -2.21 -0.56 21.16
N PRO A 115 -1.84 -1.20 22.28
CA PRO A 115 -2.79 -1.73 23.25
C PRO A 115 -3.80 -0.67 23.73
N ASP A 116 -3.36 0.59 23.88
CA ASP A 116 -4.18 1.66 24.43
C ASP A 116 -5.19 2.21 23.41
N ASN A 117 -4.77 2.43 22.15
CA ASN A 117 -5.64 3.02 21.14
C ASN A 117 -6.50 1.99 20.37
N SER A 118 -6.14 0.72 20.42
CA SER A 118 -6.80 -0.37 19.71
C SER A 118 -6.97 -1.64 20.57
N PRO A 119 -7.45 -1.54 21.81
CA PRO A 119 -7.44 -2.64 22.79
C PRO A 119 -8.17 -3.90 22.31
N ASN A 120 -9.22 -3.73 21.51
CA ASN A 120 -10.07 -4.83 21.04
C ASN A 120 -9.42 -5.70 19.96
N ILE A 121 -8.47 -5.14 19.19
CA ILE A 121 -7.89 -5.80 18.02
C ILE A 121 -6.37 -5.95 18.10
N HIS A 122 -5.66 -5.12 18.88
CA HIS A 122 -4.21 -5.07 18.91
C HIS A 122 -3.57 -6.46 19.04
N ARG A 123 -3.94 -7.24 20.05
CA ARG A 123 -3.40 -8.60 20.25
C ARG A 123 -3.61 -9.52 19.04
N LYS A 124 -4.74 -9.36 18.33
CA LYS A 124 -5.02 -10.16 17.12
C LYS A 124 -4.17 -9.70 15.93
N LEU A 125 -3.93 -8.38 15.83
CA LEU A 125 -3.05 -7.83 14.79
C LEU A 125 -1.61 -8.31 14.98
N VAL A 126 -1.09 -8.26 16.22
CA VAL A 126 0.25 -8.78 16.55
C VAL A 126 0.36 -10.25 16.18
N LYS A 127 -0.59 -11.09 16.62
CA LYS A 127 -0.58 -12.51 16.30
C LYS A 127 -0.59 -12.77 14.78
N LEU A 128 -1.42 -12.05 14.01
CA LEU A 128 -1.47 -12.20 12.55
C LEU A 128 -0.16 -11.74 11.90
N PHE A 129 0.47 -10.70 12.44
CA PHE A 129 1.77 -10.25 11.97
C PHE A 129 2.87 -11.31 12.21
N GLU A 130 2.94 -11.86 13.43
CA GLU A 130 3.86 -12.97 13.77
C GLU A 130 3.63 -14.18 12.85
N GLU A 131 2.36 -14.57 12.64
CA GLU A 131 2.03 -15.66 11.71
C GLU A 131 2.41 -15.36 10.25
N ILE A 132 2.43 -14.08 9.81
CA ILE A 132 2.95 -13.70 8.51
C ILE A 132 4.48 -13.86 8.47
N CYS A 133 5.17 -13.45 9.53
CA CYS A 133 6.61 -13.62 9.64
C CYS A 133 7.01 -15.09 9.58
N ASP A 134 6.31 -15.95 10.32
CA ASP A 134 6.56 -17.40 10.34
C ASP A 134 6.34 -18.02 8.95
N GLU A 135 5.27 -17.65 8.25
CA GLU A 135 4.94 -18.15 6.91
C GLU A 135 5.95 -17.69 5.85
N TYR A 136 6.42 -16.44 5.95
CA TYR A 136 7.43 -15.92 5.04
C TYR A 136 8.76 -16.66 5.19
N GLY A 137 9.04 -17.19 6.38
CA GLY A 137 10.32 -17.75 6.79
C GLY A 137 11.35 -16.64 7.00
N THR A 138 11.91 -16.60 8.17
CA THR A 138 13.06 -15.74 8.46
C THR A 138 14.28 -16.31 7.73
N SER A 139 14.56 -15.79 6.54
CA SER A 139 15.88 -16.01 5.97
C SER A 139 16.85 -15.15 6.80
N GLU A 140 17.68 -15.79 7.60
CA GLU A 140 18.75 -15.13 8.38
C GLU A 140 19.74 -14.35 7.49
N ASP A 141 19.64 -14.52 6.17
CA ASP A 141 20.56 -13.95 5.18
C ASP A 141 20.31 -12.47 4.81
N PHE A 142 19.18 -11.87 5.17
CA PHE A 142 18.90 -10.50 4.74
C PHE A 142 19.67 -9.41 5.53
N GLY A 143 20.12 -9.68 6.73
CA GLY A 143 20.97 -8.76 7.51
C GLY A 143 22.37 -8.55 6.90
N SER A 144 22.88 -9.54 6.17
CA SER A 144 24.21 -9.47 5.52
C SER A 144 24.20 -8.78 4.14
N MET A 145 23.03 -8.63 3.53
CA MET A 145 22.89 -8.09 2.17
C MET A 145 23.19 -6.58 2.07
N TYR A 146 23.15 -5.87 3.19
CA TYR A 146 23.51 -4.45 3.25
C TYR A 146 25.02 -4.18 3.36
N LEU A 147 25.84 -5.20 3.59
CA LEU A 147 27.27 -5.03 3.89
C LEU A 147 28.23 -5.58 2.84
N ASN A 148 27.76 -6.33 1.83
CA ASN A 148 28.65 -6.95 0.86
C ASN A 148 28.44 -6.35 -0.55
N ASP A 149 29.46 -5.62 -1.03
CA ASP A 149 29.57 -5.10 -2.41
C ASP A 149 29.69 -6.23 -3.49
N ASP A 150 29.71 -7.50 -3.09
CA ASP A 150 30.03 -8.63 -3.96
C ASP A 150 28.85 -9.36 -4.62
N VAL A 151 27.61 -8.92 -4.40
CA VAL A 151 26.41 -9.63 -4.93
C VAL A 151 26.11 -9.26 -6.41
N ALA A 152 26.92 -8.43 -7.05
CA ALA A 152 26.72 -8.01 -8.44
C ALA A 152 27.02 -9.11 -9.49
N SER A 153 27.42 -10.32 -9.13
CA SER A 153 27.88 -11.35 -10.07
C SER A 153 27.27 -12.75 -9.94
N SER A 154 26.26 -12.99 -9.13
CA SER A 154 25.60 -14.30 -9.16
C SER A 154 24.70 -14.41 -10.40
N LYS A 155 25.21 -15.10 -11.43
CA LYS A 155 24.42 -15.58 -12.57
C LYS A 155 23.29 -16.45 -12.03
N TYR A 156 22.04 -16.01 -12.21
CA TYR A 156 20.88 -16.85 -11.91
C TYR A 156 20.86 -18.04 -12.87
N ASP A 157 21.18 -19.22 -12.35
CA ASP A 157 20.98 -20.48 -13.05
C ASP A 157 19.51 -20.89 -12.91
N THR A 158 18.85 -21.13 -14.03
CA THR A 158 17.39 -21.32 -14.15
C THR A 158 16.96 -22.79 -13.95
N THR A 159 17.75 -23.63 -13.28
CA THR A 159 17.57 -25.09 -13.27
C THR A 159 17.01 -25.72 -12.00
N ASP A 160 16.70 -24.97 -10.94
CA ASP A 160 16.19 -25.58 -9.70
C ASP A 160 14.66 -25.57 -9.62
N ILE A 161 14.05 -26.64 -10.18
CA ILE A 161 12.62 -26.94 -10.07
C ILE A 161 12.22 -27.38 -8.64
N ASP A 162 13.17 -27.84 -7.84
CA ASP A 162 12.92 -28.40 -6.50
C ASP A 162 12.67 -27.35 -5.40
N GLU A 163 13.07 -26.08 -5.59
CA GLU A 163 12.76 -24.97 -4.67
C GLU A 163 11.34 -24.38 -4.85
N ILE A 164 10.60 -24.80 -5.87
CA ILE A 164 9.28 -24.25 -6.20
C ILE A 164 8.21 -24.63 -5.17
N SER A 165 8.39 -25.72 -4.43
CA SER A 165 7.28 -26.32 -3.66
C SER A 165 6.94 -25.62 -2.34
N SER A 166 7.90 -25.00 -1.65
CA SER A 166 7.63 -24.37 -0.35
C SER A 166 7.34 -22.87 -0.42
N THR A 167 7.90 -22.16 -1.40
CA THR A 167 7.73 -20.71 -1.52
C THR A 167 6.49 -20.30 -2.31
N THR A 168 5.98 -21.17 -3.19
CA THR A 168 4.88 -20.82 -4.11
C THR A 168 3.53 -20.66 -3.41
N LEU A 169 3.33 -21.28 -2.24
CA LEU A 169 2.07 -21.22 -1.50
C LEU A 169 2.07 -20.23 -0.33
N CYS A 170 3.21 -19.66 0.06
CA CYS A 170 3.27 -18.72 1.18
C CYS A 170 2.57 -17.38 0.84
N GLU A 171 2.70 -16.88 -0.39
CA GLU A 171 2.11 -15.59 -0.78
C GLU A 171 0.58 -15.57 -0.61
N PRO A 172 -0.22 -16.54 -1.09
CA PRO A 172 -1.66 -16.58 -0.85
C PRO A 172 -2.04 -16.59 0.64
N ILE A 173 -1.29 -17.32 1.47
CA ILE A 173 -1.54 -17.41 2.91
C ILE A 173 -1.25 -16.05 3.57
N ILE A 174 -0.15 -15.40 3.22
CA ILE A 174 0.21 -14.07 3.73
C ILE A 174 -0.85 -13.04 3.34
N TYR A 175 -1.32 -13.02 2.09
CA TYR A 175 -2.41 -12.14 1.67
C TYR A 175 -3.72 -12.42 2.41
N ALA A 176 -4.05 -13.69 2.69
CA ALA A 176 -5.22 -14.02 3.49
C ALA A 176 -5.14 -13.47 4.93
N LYS A 177 -3.96 -13.57 5.56
CA LYS A 177 -3.69 -13.00 6.88
C LYS A 177 -3.75 -11.46 6.85
N LEU A 178 -3.14 -10.83 5.84
CA LEU A 178 -3.21 -9.39 5.64
C LEU A 178 -4.67 -8.91 5.45
N LEU A 179 -5.46 -9.61 4.63
CA LEU A 179 -6.89 -9.31 4.46
C LEU A 179 -7.65 -9.41 5.79
N THR A 180 -7.31 -10.39 6.62
CA THR A 180 -7.89 -10.54 7.96
C THR A 180 -7.52 -9.36 8.84
N MET A 181 -6.24 -8.91 8.85
CA MET A 181 -5.79 -7.72 9.58
C MET A 181 -6.56 -6.47 9.12
N LEU A 182 -6.59 -6.21 7.82
CA LEU A 182 -7.30 -5.06 7.24
C LEU A 182 -8.80 -5.10 7.60
N THR A 183 -9.43 -6.26 7.56
CA THR A 183 -10.84 -6.42 7.93
C THR A 183 -11.08 -6.14 9.42
N LEU A 184 -10.19 -6.62 10.31
CA LEU A 184 -10.27 -6.32 11.75
C LEU A 184 -10.13 -4.82 12.02
N ILE A 185 -9.17 -4.18 11.38
CA ILE A 185 -8.97 -2.74 11.47
C ILE A 185 -10.23 -2.00 10.98
N GLY A 186 -10.78 -2.41 9.84
CA GLY A 186 -12.01 -1.83 9.28
C GLY A 186 -13.20 -1.94 10.20
N ARG A 187 -13.45 -3.11 10.77
CA ARG A 187 -14.53 -3.33 11.73
C ARG A 187 -14.35 -2.51 12.99
N ASN A 188 -13.15 -2.50 13.58
CA ASN A 188 -12.86 -1.71 14.76
C ASN A 188 -13.06 -0.21 14.51
N HIS A 189 -12.72 0.27 13.31
CA HIS A 189 -12.99 1.65 12.93
C HIS A 189 -14.49 1.93 12.84
N LEU A 190 -15.29 1.06 12.22
CA LEU A 190 -16.74 1.21 12.14
C LEU A 190 -17.38 1.26 13.53
N ASP A 191 -16.89 0.45 14.46
CA ASP A 191 -17.36 0.45 15.85
C ASP A 191 -16.99 1.75 16.58
N SER A 192 -15.85 2.36 16.24
CA SER A 192 -15.36 3.61 16.84
C SER A 192 -15.98 4.88 16.25
N ILE A 193 -16.65 4.78 15.10
CA ILE A 193 -17.42 5.91 14.56
C ILE A 193 -18.60 6.18 15.50
N GLU A 194 -18.29 6.85 16.59
CA GLU A 194 -19.29 7.29 17.55
C GLU A 194 -19.96 8.58 17.10
N SER A 195 -21.26 8.48 16.90
CA SER A 195 -22.10 9.52 17.39
C SER A 195 -22.92 8.91 18.54
N SER A 196 -22.70 9.39 19.71
CA SER A 196 -23.36 8.99 20.96
C SER A 196 -24.90 9.07 20.93
N THR A 197 -25.48 9.49 19.82
CA THR A 197 -26.91 9.71 19.61
C THR A 197 -27.54 8.81 18.54
N ILE A 198 -26.78 7.98 17.82
CA ILE A 198 -27.30 7.13 16.74
C ILE A 198 -27.36 5.68 17.22
N SER A 199 -28.54 5.04 17.08
CA SER A 199 -28.71 3.63 17.44
C SER A 199 -27.78 2.71 16.63
N PRO A 200 -27.35 1.56 17.19
CA PRO A 200 -26.49 0.60 16.48
C PRO A 200 -27.03 0.18 15.11
N VAL A 201 -28.34 0.05 14.97
CA VAL A 201 -29.02 -0.29 13.70
C VAL A 201 -28.82 0.79 12.65
N LYS A 202 -28.95 2.08 13.02
CA LYS A 202 -28.68 3.19 12.08
C LYS A 202 -27.21 3.33 11.73
N LYS A 203 -26.30 3.02 12.66
CA LYS A 203 -24.84 2.99 12.35
C LYS A 203 -24.56 1.96 11.26
N MET A 204 -25.11 0.75 11.39
CA MET A 204 -24.93 -0.32 10.42
C MET A 204 -25.55 0.02 9.06
N GLU A 205 -26.70 0.68 9.05
CA GLU A 205 -27.34 1.21 7.83
C GLU A 205 -26.45 2.26 7.14
N TYR A 206 -25.91 3.22 7.89
CA TYR A 206 -25.04 4.27 7.34
C TYR A 206 -23.73 3.69 6.82
N ALA A 207 -23.10 2.76 7.54
CA ALA A 207 -21.93 2.06 7.07
C ALA A 207 -22.21 1.32 5.75
N GLY A 208 -23.35 0.59 5.66
CA GLY A 208 -23.76 -0.07 4.43
C GLY A 208 -23.95 0.88 3.25
N LYS A 209 -24.58 2.04 3.48
CA LYS A 209 -24.74 3.08 2.44
C LYS A 209 -23.41 3.68 2.00
N LEU A 210 -22.51 3.97 2.94
CA LEU A 210 -21.20 4.53 2.65
C LEU A 210 -20.31 3.51 1.91
N MET A 211 -20.36 2.23 2.30
CA MET A 211 -19.67 1.16 1.55
C MET A 211 -20.20 1.00 0.13
N ALA A 212 -21.53 1.12 -0.06
CA ALA A 212 -22.14 1.11 -1.39
C ALA A 212 -21.67 2.29 -2.26
N VAL A 213 -21.53 3.46 -1.64
CA VAL A 213 -20.97 4.65 -2.31
C VAL A 213 -19.50 4.45 -2.66
N CYS A 214 -18.67 3.93 -1.76
CA CYS A 214 -17.27 3.67 -2.07
C CYS A 214 -17.15 2.69 -3.25
N ARG A 215 -17.95 1.64 -3.28
CA ARG A 215 -18.02 0.72 -4.43
C ARG A 215 -18.42 1.43 -5.71
N TYR A 216 -19.46 2.27 -5.67
CA TYR A 216 -19.86 3.07 -6.83
C TYR A 216 -18.73 3.95 -7.33
N ILE A 217 -17.99 4.60 -6.42
CA ILE A 217 -16.79 5.39 -6.79
C ILE A 217 -15.73 4.49 -7.43
N ASP A 218 -15.44 3.33 -6.84
CA ASP A 218 -14.44 2.37 -7.37
C ASP A 218 -14.79 1.86 -8.77
N GLU A 219 -16.09 1.83 -9.12
CA GLU A 219 -16.56 1.43 -10.47
C GLU A 219 -16.62 2.61 -11.47
N HIS A 220 -16.75 3.87 -10.98
CA HIS A 220 -17.02 5.06 -11.82
C HIS A 220 -16.01 6.19 -11.66
N PHE A 221 -14.86 6.00 -10.98
CA PHE A 221 -13.91 7.09 -10.69
C PHE A 221 -13.33 7.77 -11.95
N THR A 222 -13.36 7.13 -13.09
CA THR A 222 -12.91 7.72 -14.37
C THR A 222 -13.94 8.66 -14.99
N GLU A 223 -15.18 8.63 -14.50
CA GLU A 223 -16.26 9.49 -14.95
C GLU A 223 -16.32 10.82 -14.17
N ASP A 224 -17.11 11.76 -14.63
CA ASP A 224 -17.33 13.05 -13.94
C ASP A 224 -18.39 12.89 -12.85
N ILE A 225 -18.04 12.17 -11.77
CA ILE A 225 -18.94 11.97 -10.63
C ILE A 225 -18.87 13.15 -9.66
N THR A 226 -20.02 13.61 -9.19
CA THR A 226 -20.13 14.75 -8.29
C THR A 226 -20.51 14.33 -6.86
N LEU A 227 -20.14 15.16 -5.89
CA LEU A 227 -20.50 14.97 -4.48
C LEU A 227 -22.03 14.96 -4.29
N GLU A 228 -22.74 15.81 -5.04
CA GLU A 228 -24.18 15.92 -5.03
C GLU A 228 -24.86 14.64 -5.47
N GLU A 229 -24.44 14.11 -6.59
CA GLU A 229 -24.96 12.88 -7.17
C GLU A 229 -24.80 11.69 -6.24
N VAL A 230 -23.60 11.51 -5.66
CA VAL A 230 -23.32 10.41 -4.74
C VAL A 230 -24.07 10.56 -3.41
N ALA A 231 -24.23 11.79 -2.92
CA ALA A 231 -25.02 12.06 -1.73
C ALA A 231 -26.49 11.70 -1.94
N GLU A 232 -27.06 12.05 -3.10
CA GLU A 232 -28.45 11.72 -3.48
C GLU A 232 -28.64 10.21 -3.57
N LYS A 233 -27.73 9.49 -4.26
CA LYS A 233 -27.73 8.01 -4.33
C LYS A 233 -27.72 7.35 -2.95
N ALA A 234 -26.99 7.93 -1.99
CA ALA A 234 -26.91 7.42 -0.62
C ALA A 234 -28.13 7.83 0.24
N GLY A 235 -29.00 8.69 -0.26
CA GLY A 235 -30.16 9.21 0.47
C GLY A 235 -29.79 10.20 1.57
N PHE A 236 -28.73 11.02 1.36
CA PHE A 236 -28.28 12.05 2.28
C PHE A 236 -28.28 13.43 1.62
N SER A 237 -28.39 14.50 2.43
CA SER A 237 -28.06 15.83 1.96
C SER A 237 -26.55 15.95 1.72
N LYS A 238 -26.11 16.77 0.76
CA LYS A 238 -24.72 17.03 0.43
C LYS A 238 -23.82 17.26 1.67
N PHE A 239 -24.25 18.13 2.57
CA PHE A 239 -23.48 18.49 3.78
C PHE A 239 -23.39 17.31 4.77
N HIS A 240 -24.48 16.60 4.95
CA HIS A 240 -24.51 15.44 5.83
C HIS A 240 -23.64 14.31 5.27
N PHE A 241 -23.77 14.04 3.97
CA PHE A 241 -22.93 13.05 3.28
C PHE A 241 -21.45 13.42 3.38
N SER A 242 -21.05 14.63 3.06
CA SER A 242 -19.65 15.07 3.11
C SER A 242 -19.02 14.83 4.48
N ARG A 243 -19.77 15.12 5.56
CA ARG A 243 -19.31 14.87 6.94
C ARG A 243 -19.20 13.37 7.25
N LEU A 244 -20.23 12.59 6.93
CA LEU A 244 -20.24 11.15 7.17
C LEU A 244 -19.17 10.45 6.34
N PHE A 245 -19.02 10.81 5.07
CA PHE A 245 -18.02 10.24 4.18
C PHE A 245 -16.62 10.50 4.70
N LYS A 246 -16.32 11.74 5.13
CA LYS A 246 -15.04 12.08 5.73
C LYS A 246 -14.79 11.33 7.06
N GLN A 247 -15.81 11.12 7.88
CA GLN A 247 -15.69 10.30 9.09
C GLN A 247 -15.44 8.83 8.77
N PHE A 248 -16.07 8.32 7.70
CA PHE A 248 -15.98 6.92 7.29
C PHE A 248 -14.66 6.60 6.58
N THR A 249 -14.21 7.45 5.65
CA THR A 249 -13.02 7.22 4.82
C THR A 249 -11.78 7.95 5.31
N ASN A 250 -11.90 8.83 6.29
CA ASN A 250 -10.89 9.80 6.74
C ASN A 250 -10.47 10.81 5.65
N ASP A 251 -11.08 10.77 4.48
CA ASP A 251 -10.80 11.64 3.34
C ASP A 251 -12.04 12.38 2.84
N SER A 252 -11.84 13.53 2.19
CA SER A 252 -12.93 14.17 1.45
C SER A 252 -13.27 13.35 0.21
N PHE A 253 -14.52 13.45 -0.27
CA PHE A 253 -14.99 12.79 -1.49
C PHE A 253 -14.02 12.97 -2.67
N TYR A 254 -13.64 14.23 -2.97
CA TYR A 254 -12.75 14.52 -4.09
C TYR A 254 -11.34 13.96 -3.90
N LYS A 255 -10.85 13.89 -2.66
CA LYS A 255 -9.55 13.28 -2.38
C LYS A 255 -9.61 11.77 -2.59
N TYR A 256 -10.69 11.11 -2.14
CA TYR A 256 -10.91 9.69 -2.34
C TYR A 256 -10.99 9.34 -3.83
N VAL A 257 -11.79 10.08 -4.63
CA VAL A 257 -11.86 9.87 -6.09
C VAL A 257 -10.48 10.02 -6.75
N ASN A 258 -9.72 11.05 -6.37
CA ASN A 258 -8.38 11.24 -6.92
C ASN A 258 -7.41 10.14 -6.51
N GLN A 259 -7.53 9.57 -5.32
CA GLN A 259 -6.72 8.40 -4.93
C GLN A 259 -6.98 7.21 -5.85
N GLN A 260 -8.25 6.89 -6.16
CA GLN A 260 -8.59 5.83 -7.12
C GLN A 260 -8.02 6.12 -8.52
N ARG A 261 -8.15 7.37 -9.00
CA ARG A 261 -7.57 7.79 -10.28
C ARG A 261 -6.05 7.65 -10.30
N MET A 262 -5.36 8.00 -9.21
CA MET A 262 -3.90 7.86 -9.12
C MET A 262 -3.47 6.40 -9.08
N ALA A 263 -4.16 5.56 -8.32
CA ALA A 263 -3.90 4.13 -8.29
C ALA A 263 -4.06 3.48 -9.68
N TYR A 264 -5.05 3.89 -10.44
CA TYR A 264 -5.24 3.44 -11.83
C TYR A 264 -4.16 4.00 -12.77
N ALA A 265 -3.76 5.26 -12.58
CA ALA A 265 -2.66 5.86 -13.35
C ALA A 265 -1.35 5.10 -13.16
N GLU A 266 -1.03 4.67 -11.95
CA GLU A 266 0.15 3.87 -11.66
C GLU A 266 0.14 2.53 -12.42
N GLU A 267 -1.03 1.89 -12.52
CA GLU A 267 -1.21 0.66 -13.31
C GLU A 267 -0.96 0.93 -14.80
N LEU A 268 -1.60 1.97 -15.35
CA LEU A 268 -1.43 2.35 -16.77
C LEU A 268 -0.01 2.80 -17.12
N LEU A 269 0.73 3.38 -16.16
CA LEU A 269 2.12 3.78 -16.35
C LEU A 269 3.08 2.60 -16.55
N SER A 270 2.67 1.37 -16.21
CA SER A 270 3.44 0.16 -16.54
C SER A 270 3.41 -0.19 -18.03
N ASN A 271 2.45 0.34 -18.78
CA ASN A 271 2.39 0.14 -20.22
C ASN A 271 3.19 1.22 -20.96
N PRO A 272 4.31 0.87 -21.64
CA PRO A 272 5.16 1.83 -22.35
C PRO A 272 4.49 2.45 -23.57
N ASP A 273 3.47 1.79 -24.15
CA ASP A 273 2.78 2.23 -25.37
C ASP A 273 1.80 3.38 -25.10
N LEU A 274 1.41 3.61 -23.83
CA LEU A 274 0.51 4.68 -23.46
C LEU A 274 1.26 5.98 -23.20
N SER A 275 0.90 7.05 -23.89
CA SER A 275 1.41 8.39 -23.60
C SER A 275 0.84 8.93 -22.28
N ILE A 276 1.56 9.84 -21.62
CA ILE A 276 1.09 10.50 -20.38
C ILE A 276 -0.26 11.20 -20.59
N THR A 277 -0.49 11.75 -21.78
CA THR A 277 -1.77 12.37 -22.14
C THR A 277 -2.92 11.36 -22.19
N GLN A 278 -2.70 10.21 -22.84
CA GLN A 278 -3.70 9.14 -22.90
C GLN A 278 -4.04 8.60 -21.50
N ILE A 279 -3.02 8.39 -20.66
CA ILE A 279 -3.21 7.96 -19.27
C ILE A 279 -4.05 8.98 -18.50
N GLY A 280 -3.75 10.28 -18.62
CA GLY A 280 -4.52 11.31 -17.94
C GLY A 280 -6.00 11.30 -18.33
N ILE A 281 -6.29 11.11 -19.62
CA ILE A 281 -7.67 11.00 -20.14
C ILE A 281 -8.36 9.75 -19.60
N GLN A 282 -7.70 8.59 -19.65
CA GLN A 282 -8.25 7.32 -19.15
C GLN A 282 -8.53 7.36 -17.63
N CYS A 283 -7.75 8.14 -16.89
CA CYS A 283 -7.97 8.37 -15.46
C CYS A 283 -9.07 9.41 -15.16
N GLY A 284 -9.77 9.92 -16.18
CA GLY A 284 -10.88 10.87 -16.01
C GLY A 284 -10.44 12.32 -15.79
N TYR A 285 -9.26 12.72 -16.27
CA TYR A 285 -8.84 14.13 -16.26
C TYR A 285 -9.12 14.81 -17.59
N SER A 286 -9.71 16.00 -17.53
CA SER A 286 -10.00 16.83 -18.70
C SER A 286 -8.76 17.45 -19.35
N SER A 287 -7.62 17.49 -18.66
CA SER A 287 -6.35 18.00 -19.19
C SER A 287 -5.15 17.27 -18.61
N THR A 288 -4.12 17.12 -19.45
CA THR A 288 -2.82 16.53 -19.05
C THR A 288 -2.16 17.34 -17.93
N SER A 289 -2.29 18.66 -17.92
CA SER A 289 -1.72 19.52 -16.88
C SER A 289 -2.35 19.25 -15.51
N SER A 290 -3.69 19.08 -15.46
CA SER A 290 -4.40 18.73 -14.22
C SER A 290 -3.98 17.36 -13.72
N PHE A 291 -3.85 16.38 -14.62
CA PHE A 291 -3.35 15.06 -14.30
C PHE A 291 -1.94 15.10 -13.70
N ILE A 292 -0.98 15.71 -14.39
CA ILE A 292 0.42 15.79 -13.92
C ILE A 292 0.51 16.47 -12.55
N ARG A 293 -0.23 17.55 -12.34
CA ARG A 293 -0.27 18.26 -11.05
C ARG A 293 -0.79 17.35 -9.93
N MET A 294 -1.90 16.65 -10.17
CA MET A 294 -2.49 15.74 -9.18
C MET A 294 -1.58 14.57 -8.91
N PHE A 295 -1.02 13.96 -9.96
CA PHE A 295 -0.09 12.85 -9.81
C PHE A 295 1.12 13.25 -8.96
N LYS A 296 1.73 14.41 -9.25
CA LYS A 296 2.85 14.92 -8.45
C LYS A 296 2.47 15.19 -6.99
N GLN A 297 1.24 15.65 -6.73
CA GLN A 297 0.75 15.88 -5.36
C GLN A 297 0.57 14.57 -4.58
N PHE A 298 0.18 13.49 -5.24
CA PHE A 298 -0.06 12.19 -4.59
C PHE A 298 1.20 11.32 -4.51
N GLN A 299 2.05 11.36 -5.55
CA GLN A 299 3.19 10.46 -5.71
C GLN A 299 4.56 11.14 -5.52
N ASN A 300 4.57 12.43 -5.19
CA ASN A 300 5.78 13.25 -5.00
C ASN A 300 6.74 13.30 -6.20
N CYS A 301 6.38 12.72 -7.34
CA CYS A 301 7.15 12.75 -8.59
C CYS A 301 6.21 12.92 -9.79
N THR A 302 6.77 13.25 -10.96
CA THR A 302 5.95 13.33 -12.19
C THR A 302 5.60 11.93 -12.72
N PRO A 303 4.50 11.77 -13.52
CA PRO A 303 4.20 10.49 -14.16
C PRO A 303 5.34 9.95 -15.01
N THR A 304 6.09 10.84 -15.68
CA THR A 304 7.25 10.45 -16.50
C THR A 304 8.40 9.91 -15.64
N ASP A 305 8.70 10.56 -14.52
CA ASP A 305 9.73 10.10 -13.59
C ASP A 305 9.33 8.77 -12.93
N PHE A 306 8.07 8.64 -12.56
CA PHE A 306 7.51 7.41 -12.01
C PHE A 306 7.66 6.23 -12.99
N ARG A 307 7.34 6.42 -14.28
CA ARG A 307 7.54 5.41 -15.32
C ARG A 307 8.99 4.98 -15.43
N LYS A 308 9.91 5.94 -15.49
CA LYS A 308 11.36 5.65 -15.56
C LYS A 308 11.85 4.85 -14.35
N LEU A 309 11.39 5.20 -13.16
CA LEU A 309 11.73 4.46 -11.93
C LEU A 309 11.25 3.01 -12.03
N ARG A 310 10.02 2.77 -12.49
CA ARG A 310 9.48 1.40 -12.69
C ARG A 310 10.22 0.61 -13.76
N GLU A 311 10.56 1.23 -14.89
CA GLU A 311 11.34 0.59 -15.97
C GLU A 311 12.72 0.14 -15.48
N GLN A 312 13.41 1.00 -14.73
CA GLN A 312 14.69 0.66 -14.13
C GLN A 312 14.58 -0.51 -13.15
N TYR A 313 13.47 -0.58 -12.42
CA TYR A 313 13.18 -1.67 -11.50
C TYR A 313 12.93 -2.99 -12.25
N SER A 314 12.08 -3.00 -13.25
CA SER A 314 11.76 -4.19 -14.07
C SER A 314 13.01 -4.77 -14.74
N PHE A 315 13.93 -3.91 -15.18
CA PHE A 315 15.19 -4.34 -15.80
C PHE A 315 16.13 -5.01 -14.78
N ARG A 316 16.17 -4.53 -13.54
CA ARG A 316 17.02 -5.09 -12.48
C ARG A 316 16.46 -6.39 -11.88
N SER A 317 15.14 -6.53 -11.81
CA SER A 317 14.49 -7.73 -11.26
C SER A 317 14.38 -8.91 -12.23
N GLY A 318 14.86 -8.77 -13.46
CA GLY A 318 14.81 -9.82 -14.50
C GLY A 318 13.40 -10.16 -15.00
N GLN A 319 12.38 -9.48 -14.53
CA GLN A 319 11.01 -9.63 -15.03
C GLN A 319 10.82 -8.79 -16.29
N ARG A 320 11.08 -9.38 -17.47
CA ARG A 320 10.53 -8.85 -18.72
C ARG A 320 9.02 -8.99 -18.64
N LEU A 321 8.31 -7.85 -18.68
CA LEU A 321 6.88 -7.85 -18.98
C LEU A 321 6.67 -8.62 -20.31
N PRO A 322 5.65 -9.49 -20.41
CA PRO A 322 5.35 -10.15 -21.68
C PRO A 322 5.01 -9.06 -22.69
N THR A 323 5.87 -8.91 -23.68
CA THR A 323 5.57 -8.15 -24.89
C THR A 323 4.37 -8.81 -25.56
N THR A 324 3.30 -8.07 -25.65
CA THR A 324 2.06 -8.43 -26.33
C THR A 324 2.31 -8.99 -27.75
N LEU A 325 1.67 -10.11 -28.03
CA LEU A 325 1.13 -10.54 -29.33
C LEU A 325 1.78 -9.92 -30.57
N SER A 326 2.80 -10.58 -31.09
CA SER A 326 3.19 -10.45 -32.48
C SER A 326 2.03 -10.91 -33.38
N GLU A 327 1.62 -10.01 -34.26
CA GLU A 327 0.74 -10.26 -35.39
C GLU A 327 1.16 -11.55 -36.11
N GLU A 328 0.29 -12.53 -36.10
CA GLU A 328 0.38 -13.60 -37.08
C GLU A 328 0.08 -13.00 -38.44
N GLN A 329 1.12 -12.92 -39.24
CA GLN A 329 1.04 -12.63 -40.65
C GLN A 329 0.20 -13.73 -41.31
N THR A 330 -0.92 -13.32 -41.84
CA THR A 330 -1.63 -14.07 -42.88
C THR A 330 -0.80 -14.05 -44.13
N GLU A 331 -0.12 -15.14 -44.45
CA GLU A 331 0.21 -15.53 -45.83
C GLU A 331 -0.67 -16.65 -46.28
N ASN A 332 -1.25 -16.41 -47.44
CA ASN A 332 -2.01 -17.21 -48.40
C ASN A 332 -3.51 -17.14 -48.34
#